data_821c73863479d0bcf986b63cdc7a35e3
#
_entry.id   821c73863479d0bcf986b63cdc7a35e3
#
_cell.length_a   1.000
_cell.length_b   1.000
_cell.length_c   1.000
_cell.angle_alpha   90.00
_cell.angle_beta   90.00
_cell.angle_gamma   90.00
#
_symmetry.space_group_name_H-M   'P 1'
#
loop_
_entity.id
_entity.type
_entity.pdbx_description
1 polymer ?
#
loop_
_entity_poly.entity_id
_entity_poly.type
_entity_poly.pdbx_seq_one_letter_code
_entity_poly.pdbx_strand_id
1 'polypeptide(L)'
;IVRDGWQPSAGAHKNRVALTVPSGERRELTTVLTPLRRGTREAVHVTLRSYGPLRLIARQTTVSVPGSFTVLPPFNSRKHLPSRLARLRELDGATSVMIRGQGTEFDSLRDYVRGDDVRSIDWRATARRSELVVRTWRPERDRRVVIVVDSGRTSAARIDDEPRIDTAFESALLLAALASSAGDHVDFMIYDRRVRARVQGATGPDLLSKMVNSMAPVQPELIEMDWNAVPNLVRQATTQRALVVLATTAESPGATHGLLAMLPQLTAKHTVVVASVTDPSIADATLDRSSRDTVYLAGAAERALLDQSRVANAINQLGASVVSRRPSDLPLALADHYIALKAAGKL
;
A
#
# COMPACT_ATOMS: atom_id res chain seq x y z
N ILE A 1 18.84 -17.89 -37.39
CA ILE A 1 18.06 -16.94 -36.61
C ILE A 1 17.74 -17.58 -35.25
N VAL A 2 18.03 -16.88 -34.21
CA VAL A 2 17.65 -17.23 -32.83
C VAL A 2 16.53 -16.31 -32.39
N ARG A 3 15.46 -16.84 -31.83
CA ARG A 3 14.39 -16.09 -31.16
C ARG A 3 14.36 -16.49 -29.70
N ASP A 4 14.60 -15.53 -28.83
CA ASP A 4 14.43 -15.66 -27.39
C ASP A 4 12.98 -15.31 -27.03
N GLY A 5 12.20 -16.31 -26.61
CA GLY A 5 10.77 -16.21 -26.38
C GLY A 5 10.46 -15.99 -24.90
N TRP A 6 10.09 -14.77 -24.54
CA TRP A 6 9.59 -14.37 -23.24
C TRP A 6 8.09 -14.12 -23.29
N GLN A 7 7.45 -14.16 -22.13
CA GLN A 7 6.07 -13.67 -21.99
C GLN A 7 5.95 -12.23 -22.53
N PRO A 8 4.87 -11.86 -23.25
CA PRO A 8 4.73 -10.51 -23.81
C PRO A 8 4.92 -9.38 -22.81
N SER A 9 4.45 -9.57 -21.57
CA SER A 9 4.59 -8.61 -20.47
C SER A 9 6.02 -8.46 -19.92
N ALA A 10 6.97 -9.33 -20.34
CA ALA A 10 8.40 -9.15 -20.05
C ALA A 10 9.02 -8.04 -20.91
N GLY A 11 8.35 -7.62 -22.00
CA GLY A 11 8.82 -6.52 -22.83
C GLY A 11 10.16 -6.81 -23.51
N ALA A 12 10.30 -7.99 -24.13
CA ALA A 12 11.54 -8.38 -24.81
C ALA A 12 11.73 -7.58 -26.09
N HIS A 13 12.80 -6.79 -26.15
CA HIS A 13 13.17 -5.99 -27.32
C HIS A 13 14.20 -6.73 -28.18
N LYS A 14 14.03 -6.67 -29.52
CA LYS A 14 14.96 -7.27 -30.48
C LYS A 14 15.26 -8.73 -30.20
N ASN A 15 14.28 -9.48 -29.74
CA ASN A 15 14.40 -10.88 -29.32
C ASN A 15 14.56 -11.87 -30.49
N ARG A 16 14.80 -11.37 -31.71
CA ARG A 16 15.16 -12.15 -32.91
C ARG A 16 16.47 -11.63 -33.45
N VAL A 17 17.48 -12.49 -33.47
CA VAL A 17 18.82 -12.15 -33.92
C VAL A 17 19.28 -13.15 -34.98
N ALA A 18 19.79 -12.65 -36.08
CA ALA A 18 20.55 -13.47 -37.03
C ALA A 18 22.00 -13.52 -36.59
N LEU A 19 22.50 -14.73 -36.31
CA LEU A 19 23.88 -14.93 -35.96
C LEU A 19 24.44 -16.21 -36.63
N THR A 20 25.72 -16.20 -36.92
CA THR A 20 26.42 -17.37 -37.41
C THR A 20 27.20 -18.00 -36.22
N VAL A 21 26.98 -19.29 -36.01
CA VAL A 21 27.71 -20.07 -35.01
C VAL A 21 28.52 -21.12 -35.76
N PRO A 22 29.84 -20.96 -35.91
CA PRO A 22 30.69 -21.97 -36.50
C PRO A 22 30.65 -23.28 -35.70
N SER A 23 31.00 -24.39 -36.36
CA SER A 23 31.03 -25.69 -35.72
C SER A 23 32.02 -25.70 -34.55
N GLY A 24 31.55 -26.18 -33.41
CA GLY A 24 32.37 -26.24 -32.16
C GLY A 24 32.46 -24.91 -31.41
N GLU A 25 31.91 -23.82 -31.92
CA GLU A 25 31.93 -22.52 -31.21
C GLU A 25 30.67 -22.29 -30.37
N ARG A 26 30.84 -21.45 -29.35
CA ARG A 26 29.73 -20.90 -28.52
C ARG A 26 29.59 -19.43 -28.79
N ARG A 27 28.31 -18.99 -28.91
CA ARG A 27 27.97 -17.57 -29.03
C ARG A 27 26.98 -17.20 -27.94
N GLU A 28 27.20 -16.05 -27.36
CA GLU A 28 26.30 -15.48 -26.35
C GLU A 28 25.33 -14.48 -26.99
N LEU A 29 24.08 -14.53 -26.57
CA LEU A 29 23.02 -13.61 -26.99
C LEU A 29 22.42 -12.95 -25.78
N THR A 30 22.37 -11.61 -25.80
CA THR A 30 21.74 -10.82 -24.75
C THR A 30 20.42 -10.24 -25.26
N THR A 31 19.32 -10.51 -24.55
CA THR A 31 18.02 -9.93 -24.80
C THR A 31 17.70 -8.88 -23.75
N VAL A 32 17.43 -7.66 -24.18
CA VAL A 32 16.99 -6.58 -23.27
C VAL A 32 15.51 -6.76 -22.97
N LEU A 33 15.17 -6.78 -21.67
CA LEU A 33 13.81 -6.89 -21.19
C LEU A 33 13.39 -5.57 -20.54
N THR A 34 12.24 -5.04 -20.95
CA THR A 34 11.62 -3.85 -20.36
C THR A 34 10.22 -4.23 -19.90
N PRO A 35 10.07 -4.74 -18.68
CA PRO A 35 8.81 -5.26 -18.21
C PRO A 35 7.77 -4.13 -18.05
N LEU A 36 6.54 -4.42 -18.47
CA LEU A 36 5.42 -3.48 -18.45
C LEU A 36 4.59 -3.56 -17.19
N ARG A 37 4.68 -4.67 -16.45
CA ARG A 37 3.87 -4.93 -15.24
C ARG A 37 4.69 -5.69 -14.21
N ARG A 38 4.41 -5.46 -12.92
CA ARG A 38 4.97 -6.23 -11.81
C ARG A 38 4.58 -7.72 -11.86
N GLY A 39 5.30 -8.53 -11.13
CA GLY A 39 5.09 -9.97 -11.01
C GLY A 39 6.19 -10.79 -11.65
N THR A 40 6.10 -12.10 -11.53
CA THR A 40 7.07 -13.02 -12.13
C THR A 40 6.88 -13.08 -13.63
N ARG A 41 7.98 -12.96 -14.36
CA ARG A 41 8.05 -13.07 -15.83
C ARG A 41 8.91 -14.27 -16.16
N GLU A 42 8.45 -15.08 -17.10
CA GLU A 42 9.08 -16.33 -17.44
C GLU A 42 9.52 -16.36 -18.89
N ALA A 43 10.67 -16.99 -19.13
CA ALA A 43 11.08 -17.40 -20.45
C ALA A 43 10.17 -18.54 -20.91
N VAL A 44 9.66 -18.44 -22.14
CA VAL A 44 8.76 -19.46 -22.69
C VAL A 44 9.56 -20.54 -23.42
N HIS A 45 10.41 -20.13 -24.35
CA HIS A 45 11.24 -21.04 -25.15
C HIS A 45 12.28 -20.26 -25.97
N VAL A 46 13.31 -20.95 -26.43
CA VAL A 46 14.22 -20.43 -27.46
C VAL A 46 13.96 -21.19 -28.77
N THR A 47 13.73 -20.45 -29.85
CA THR A 47 13.53 -21.01 -31.19
C THR A 47 14.76 -20.76 -32.03
N LEU A 48 15.34 -21.82 -32.55
CA LEU A 48 16.45 -21.78 -33.48
C LEU A 48 15.96 -22.10 -34.87
N ARG A 49 16.23 -21.23 -35.87
CA ARG A 49 15.92 -21.45 -37.26
C ARG A 49 17.21 -21.37 -38.08
N SER A 50 17.61 -22.48 -38.65
CA SER A 50 18.76 -22.60 -39.55
C SER A 50 18.28 -22.69 -40.99
N TYR A 51 18.85 -21.88 -41.90
CA TYR A 51 18.53 -21.86 -43.30
C TYR A 51 19.61 -22.63 -44.11
N GLY A 52 19.19 -23.34 -45.10
CA GLY A 52 20.10 -23.94 -46.08
C GLY A 52 20.82 -22.87 -46.92
N PRO A 53 21.83 -23.26 -47.74
CA PRO A 53 22.68 -22.31 -48.46
C PRO A 53 21.94 -21.35 -49.38
N LEU A 54 20.88 -21.82 -50.04
CA LEU A 54 20.02 -21.00 -50.93
C LEU A 54 18.79 -20.40 -50.22
N ARG A 55 18.67 -20.55 -48.91
CA ARG A 55 17.53 -20.11 -48.10
C ARG A 55 16.16 -20.64 -48.50
N LEU A 56 16.09 -21.64 -49.37
CA LEU A 56 14.86 -22.27 -49.84
C LEU A 56 14.22 -23.17 -48.76
N ILE A 57 15.04 -23.74 -47.92
CA ILE A 57 14.61 -24.65 -46.82
C ILE A 57 15.18 -24.16 -45.49
N ALA A 58 14.39 -24.27 -44.46
CA ALA A 58 14.83 -23.97 -43.10
C ALA A 58 14.44 -25.13 -42.15
N ARG A 59 15.35 -25.47 -41.25
CA ARG A 59 15.07 -26.33 -40.10
C ARG A 59 14.81 -25.46 -38.88
N GLN A 60 13.71 -25.74 -38.20
CA GLN A 60 13.38 -25.06 -36.95
C GLN A 60 13.37 -26.05 -35.77
N THR A 61 13.98 -25.64 -34.68
CA THR A 61 13.97 -26.38 -33.41
C THR A 61 13.60 -25.42 -32.32
N THR A 62 12.71 -25.85 -31.44
CA THR A 62 12.31 -25.08 -30.24
C THR A 62 12.79 -25.84 -29.00
N VAL A 63 13.50 -25.14 -28.15
CA VAL A 63 14.09 -25.68 -26.91
C VAL A 63 13.50 -24.95 -25.74
N SER A 64 13.06 -25.69 -24.71
CA SER A 64 12.64 -25.09 -23.44
C SER A 64 13.90 -24.70 -22.67
N VAL A 65 14.00 -23.40 -22.37
CA VAL A 65 15.09 -22.84 -21.57
C VAL A 65 14.42 -22.10 -20.41
N PRO A 66 14.31 -22.74 -19.24
CA PRO A 66 13.65 -22.11 -18.11
C PRO A 66 14.45 -20.91 -17.61
N GLY A 67 13.78 -19.82 -17.39
CA GLY A 67 14.33 -18.61 -16.80
C GLY A 67 13.19 -17.74 -16.30
N SER A 68 13.38 -17.10 -15.17
CA SER A 68 12.39 -16.19 -14.61
C SER A 68 13.04 -15.04 -13.88
N PHE A 69 12.34 -13.92 -13.82
CA PHE A 69 12.69 -12.80 -12.96
C PHE A 69 11.43 -12.15 -12.39
N THR A 70 11.55 -11.52 -11.25
CA THR A 70 10.44 -10.85 -10.58
C THR A 70 10.55 -9.34 -10.75
N VAL A 71 9.49 -8.73 -11.27
CA VAL A 71 9.32 -7.29 -11.38
C VAL A 71 8.60 -6.80 -10.13
N LEU A 72 9.25 -5.93 -9.39
CA LEU A 72 8.72 -5.37 -8.17
C LEU A 72 7.71 -4.26 -8.47
N PRO A 73 6.74 -3.99 -7.57
CA PRO A 73 5.84 -2.85 -7.70
C PRO A 73 6.64 -1.55 -7.67
N PRO A 74 6.24 -0.53 -8.48
CA PRO A 74 6.89 0.77 -8.46
C PRO A 74 6.67 1.46 -7.11
N PHE A 75 7.64 2.29 -6.70
CA PHE A 75 7.53 3.14 -5.52
C PHE A 75 7.92 4.58 -5.89
N ASN A 76 7.16 5.17 -6.80
CA ASN A 76 7.41 6.51 -7.34
C ASN A 76 7.22 7.62 -6.27
N SER A 77 6.28 7.40 -5.35
CA SER A 77 5.99 8.33 -4.25
C SER A 77 7.11 8.41 -3.21
N ARG A 78 8.11 7.51 -3.26
CA ARG A 78 9.29 7.55 -2.36
C ARG A 78 10.02 8.91 -2.38
N LYS A 79 10.02 9.60 -3.52
CA LYS A 79 10.61 10.95 -3.65
C LYS A 79 9.99 11.99 -2.70
N HIS A 80 8.77 11.75 -2.23
CA HIS A 80 8.06 12.65 -1.33
C HIS A 80 8.22 12.28 0.16
N LEU A 81 8.89 11.16 0.46
CA LEU A 81 9.11 10.70 1.84
C LEU A 81 9.91 11.70 2.68
N PRO A 82 11.02 12.32 2.19
CA PRO A 82 11.82 13.24 3.01
C PRO A 82 11.03 14.43 3.54
N SER A 83 10.20 15.07 2.72
CA SER A 83 9.39 16.23 3.12
C SER A 83 8.36 15.87 4.20
N ARG A 84 7.77 14.68 4.13
CA ARG A 84 6.80 14.20 5.10
C ARG A 84 7.44 13.75 6.41
N LEU A 85 8.64 13.18 6.34
CA LEU A 85 9.43 12.88 7.53
C LEU A 85 9.87 14.16 8.27
N ALA A 86 10.24 15.22 7.54
CA ALA A 86 10.55 16.51 8.15
C ALA A 86 9.33 17.05 8.91
N ARG A 87 8.16 17.09 8.27
CA ARG A 87 6.89 17.51 8.90
C ARG A 87 6.53 16.67 10.12
N LEU A 88 6.77 15.36 10.06
CA LEU A 88 6.49 14.45 11.17
C LEU A 88 7.41 14.74 12.37
N ARG A 89 8.70 15.00 12.12
CA ARG A 89 9.68 15.38 13.17
C ARG A 89 9.34 16.71 13.84
N GLU A 90 8.87 17.69 13.09
CA GLU A 90 8.38 18.96 13.62
C GLU A 90 7.20 18.75 14.58
N LEU A 91 6.25 17.88 14.22
CA LEU A 91 5.12 17.51 15.08
C LEU A 91 5.57 16.77 16.34
N ASP A 92 6.47 15.80 16.21
CA ASP A 92 7.00 15.06 17.37
C ASP A 92 7.79 15.98 18.31
N GLY A 93 8.55 16.95 17.76
CA GLY A 93 9.23 17.98 18.52
C GLY A 93 8.26 18.89 19.28
N ALA A 94 7.21 19.36 18.64
CA ALA A 94 6.18 20.19 19.25
C ALA A 94 5.37 19.44 20.33
N THR A 95 5.06 18.16 20.09
CA THR A 95 4.29 17.33 21.02
C THR A 95 5.10 16.99 22.27
N SER A 96 6.42 16.79 22.16
CA SER A 96 7.28 16.48 23.32
C SER A 96 7.36 17.62 24.33
N VAL A 97 7.12 18.87 23.89
CA VAL A 97 7.05 20.06 24.77
C VAL A 97 5.71 20.17 25.48
N MET A 98 4.62 19.65 24.90
CA MET A 98 3.25 19.79 25.43
C MET A 98 2.85 18.70 26.43
N ILE A 99 3.44 17.50 26.39
CA ILE A 99 3.02 16.37 27.20
C ILE A 99 4.03 16.15 28.34
N ARG A 100 4.02 17.08 29.31
CA ARG A 100 4.57 16.82 30.65
C ARG A 100 3.44 16.28 31.53
N GLY A 101 3.41 14.99 31.80
CA GLY A 101 2.62 14.46 32.89
C GLY A 101 1.63 13.32 32.67
N GLN A 102 1.32 12.89 31.45
CA GLN A 102 0.40 11.77 31.20
C GLN A 102 0.99 10.79 30.18
N GLY A 103 1.53 9.69 30.65
CA GLY A 103 2.00 8.57 29.84
C GLY A 103 1.96 7.29 30.66
N THR A 104 2.00 6.13 30.00
CA THR A 104 1.97 4.80 30.64
C THR A 104 3.37 4.18 30.74
N GLU A 105 4.34 4.69 29.99
CA GLU A 105 5.71 4.17 29.99
C GLU A 105 6.62 5.03 30.89
N PHE A 106 7.34 4.39 31.82
CA PHE A 106 8.28 5.06 32.72
C PHE A 106 9.47 5.62 31.91
N ASP A 107 9.70 6.92 31.98
CA ASP A 107 10.81 7.59 31.30
C ASP A 107 12.03 7.77 32.23
N SER A 108 11.86 8.56 33.28
CA SER A 108 12.95 8.91 34.19
C SER A 108 12.44 9.38 35.54
N LEU A 109 13.35 9.48 36.48
CA LEU A 109 13.14 10.14 37.76
C LEU A 109 13.76 11.54 37.68
N ARG A 110 12.98 12.56 37.99
CA ARG A 110 13.47 13.95 38.15
C ARG A 110 13.05 14.55 39.48
N ASP A 111 13.70 15.61 39.87
CA ASP A 111 13.35 16.34 41.06
C ASP A 111 11.98 17.01 40.94
N TYR A 112 11.24 17.03 42.03
CA TYR A 112 9.92 17.65 42.10
C TYR A 112 10.02 19.16 41.93
N VAL A 113 9.19 19.69 41.05
CA VAL A 113 9.02 21.14 40.86
C VAL A 113 7.60 21.53 41.31
N ARG A 114 7.47 22.66 41.99
CA ARG A 114 6.18 23.15 42.49
C ARG A 114 5.16 23.28 41.36
N GLY A 115 4.10 22.47 41.42
CA GLY A 115 3.08 22.35 40.39
C GLY A 115 3.00 20.97 39.70
N ASP A 116 3.90 20.06 40.04
CA ASP A 116 3.83 18.66 39.59
C ASP A 116 2.73 17.90 40.34
N ASP A 117 2.14 16.89 39.69
CA ASP A 117 1.14 16.04 40.28
C ASP A 117 1.75 15.19 41.43
N VAL A 118 1.24 15.40 42.61
CA VAL A 118 1.70 14.71 43.83
C VAL A 118 1.55 13.18 43.74
N ARG A 119 0.63 12.68 42.90
CA ARG A 119 0.44 11.25 42.63
C ARG A 119 1.59 10.62 41.85
N SER A 120 2.38 11.42 41.17
CA SER A 120 3.54 10.99 40.39
C SER A 120 4.82 10.91 41.25
N ILE A 121 4.79 11.23 42.55
CA ILE A 121 5.94 11.13 43.46
C ILE A 121 6.33 9.66 43.65
N ASP A 122 7.60 9.36 43.38
CA ASP A 122 8.19 8.06 43.75
C ASP A 122 8.72 8.11 45.18
N TRP A 123 7.90 7.68 46.12
CA TRP A 123 8.27 7.65 47.56
C TRP A 123 9.49 6.79 47.86
N ARG A 124 9.77 5.77 47.01
CA ARG A 124 10.92 4.88 47.21
C ARG A 124 12.23 5.52 46.74
N ALA A 125 12.17 6.26 45.66
CA ALA A 125 13.31 7.05 45.16
C ALA A 125 13.56 8.27 46.07
N THR A 126 12.50 8.95 46.51
CA THR A 126 12.53 10.05 47.49
C THR A 126 13.21 9.63 48.81
N ALA A 127 12.86 8.48 49.35
CA ALA A 127 13.48 7.96 50.56
C ALA A 127 14.98 7.67 50.44
N ARG A 128 15.46 7.38 49.21
CA ARG A 128 16.89 7.11 48.97
C ARG A 128 17.70 8.38 48.69
N ARG A 129 17.08 9.42 48.14
CA ARG A 129 17.77 10.67 47.72
C ARG A 129 17.58 11.81 48.72
N SER A 130 16.66 11.67 49.71
CA SER A 130 16.27 12.71 50.66
C SER A 130 15.69 13.97 50.00
N GLU A 131 15.36 13.91 48.75
CA GLU A 131 14.72 14.97 47.93
C GLU A 131 13.49 14.39 47.25
N LEU A 132 12.44 15.22 47.08
CA LEU A 132 11.21 14.77 46.41
C LEU A 132 11.49 14.48 44.94
N VAL A 133 11.24 13.24 44.53
CA VAL A 133 11.47 12.76 43.18
C VAL A 133 10.16 12.34 42.54
N VAL A 134 9.92 12.80 41.31
CA VAL A 134 8.74 12.54 40.50
C VAL A 134 9.08 11.60 39.35
N ARG A 135 8.18 10.64 39.12
CA ARG A 135 8.22 9.81 37.89
C ARG A 135 7.75 10.63 36.73
N THR A 136 8.59 10.75 35.69
CA THR A 136 8.18 11.23 34.38
C THR A 136 7.75 10.06 33.53
N TRP A 137 6.63 10.25 32.82
CA TRP A 137 6.05 9.24 31.96
C TRP A 137 6.17 9.70 30.51
N ARG A 138 6.50 8.78 29.61
CA ARG A 138 6.38 9.01 28.18
C ARG A 138 5.05 8.46 27.66
N PRO A 139 4.41 9.12 26.71
CA PRO A 139 3.30 8.49 26.00
C PRO A 139 3.80 7.23 25.31
N GLU A 140 2.99 6.19 25.41
CA GLU A 140 3.27 4.89 24.79
C GLU A 140 3.55 5.09 23.31
N ARG A 141 4.79 4.79 22.87
CA ARG A 141 5.21 4.94 21.45
C ARG A 141 4.82 3.74 20.59
N ASP A 142 4.18 2.74 21.20
CA ASP A 142 3.85 1.46 20.56
C ASP A 142 2.56 1.55 19.74
N ARG A 143 2.48 2.57 18.87
CA ARG A 143 1.33 2.73 17.97
C ARG A 143 1.38 1.67 16.89
N ARG A 144 0.21 1.12 16.57
CA ARG A 144 0.07 0.09 15.54
C ARG A 144 -0.69 0.61 14.34
N VAL A 145 -0.18 0.27 13.17
CA VAL A 145 -0.80 0.55 11.86
C VAL A 145 -1.05 -0.78 11.17
N VAL A 146 -2.30 -1.11 10.91
CA VAL A 146 -2.69 -2.32 10.17
C VAL A 146 -3.18 -1.89 8.80
N ILE A 147 -2.49 -2.33 7.75
CA ILE A 147 -2.83 -2.02 6.37
C ILE A 147 -3.41 -3.27 5.71
N VAL A 148 -4.65 -3.19 5.26
CA VAL A 148 -5.36 -4.26 4.54
C VAL A 148 -5.60 -3.79 3.11
N VAL A 149 -5.01 -4.47 2.14
CA VAL A 149 -5.23 -4.20 0.72
C VAL A 149 -6.18 -5.23 0.15
N ASP A 150 -7.26 -4.75 -0.44
CA ASP A 150 -8.23 -5.55 -1.18
C ASP A 150 -7.61 -6.02 -2.50
N SER A 151 -7.59 -7.35 -2.71
CA SER A 151 -7.18 -7.98 -3.98
C SER A 151 -8.35 -8.59 -4.75
N GLY A 152 -9.57 -8.25 -4.38
CA GLY A 152 -10.77 -8.71 -5.06
C GLY A 152 -11.06 -8.01 -6.38
N ARG A 153 -12.23 -8.28 -6.93
CA ARG A 153 -12.68 -7.85 -8.25
C ARG A 153 -12.57 -6.34 -8.49
N THR A 154 -12.92 -5.53 -7.52
CA THR A 154 -12.91 -4.07 -7.65
C THR A 154 -11.50 -3.48 -7.80
N SER A 155 -10.49 -4.17 -7.25
CA SER A 155 -9.09 -3.81 -7.34
C SER A 155 -8.44 -4.15 -8.69
N ALA A 156 -9.12 -4.99 -9.50
CA ALA A 156 -8.69 -5.33 -10.86
C ALA A 156 -8.99 -4.21 -11.88
N ALA A 157 -9.94 -3.32 -11.57
CA ALA A 157 -10.29 -2.22 -12.45
C ALA A 157 -9.08 -1.35 -12.74
N ARG A 158 -8.94 -0.95 -14.01
CA ARG A 158 -7.83 -0.09 -14.46
C ARG A 158 -8.30 1.36 -14.47
N ILE A 159 -7.42 2.22 -14.02
CA ILE A 159 -7.53 3.66 -14.16
C ILE A 159 -6.30 4.09 -14.94
N ASP A 160 -6.48 4.75 -16.05
CA ASP A 160 -5.43 4.96 -17.04
C ASP A 160 -4.77 3.62 -17.42
N ASP A 161 -3.48 3.50 -17.25
CA ASP A 161 -2.72 2.30 -17.60
C ASP A 161 -2.44 1.37 -16.41
N GLU A 162 -2.92 1.69 -15.21
CA GLU A 162 -2.59 0.94 -13.99
C GLU A 162 -3.83 0.30 -13.33
N PRO A 163 -3.73 -0.94 -12.82
CA PRO A 163 -4.76 -1.51 -11.95
C PRO A 163 -4.81 -0.75 -10.62
N ARG A 164 -6.02 -0.58 -10.06
CA ARG A 164 -6.20 0.08 -8.75
C ARG A 164 -5.36 -0.53 -7.63
N ILE A 165 -5.13 -1.83 -7.67
CA ILE A 165 -4.28 -2.51 -6.68
C ILE A 165 -2.84 -1.98 -6.68
N ASP A 166 -2.30 -1.54 -7.81
CA ASP A 166 -0.93 -1.02 -7.89
C ASP A 166 -0.82 0.34 -7.19
N THR A 167 -1.81 1.21 -7.36
CA THR A 167 -1.94 2.46 -6.60
C THR A 167 -2.12 2.19 -5.09
N ALA A 168 -2.92 1.18 -4.72
CA ALA A 168 -3.10 0.76 -3.33
C ALA A 168 -1.77 0.27 -2.73
N PHE A 169 -0.97 -0.48 -3.47
CA PHE A 169 0.36 -0.91 -3.05
C PHE A 169 1.32 0.26 -2.85
N GLU A 170 1.35 1.21 -3.77
CA GLU A 170 2.18 2.40 -3.64
C GLU A 170 1.78 3.23 -2.41
N SER A 171 0.47 3.38 -2.17
CA SER A 171 -0.06 4.07 -1.00
C SER A 171 0.32 3.36 0.31
N ALA A 172 0.22 2.02 0.33
CA ALA A 172 0.63 1.20 1.47
C ALA A 172 2.14 1.30 1.74
N LEU A 173 2.97 1.30 0.70
CA LEU A 173 4.43 1.43 0.85
C LEU A 173 4.83 2.79 1.42
N LEU A 174 4.23 3.89 0.93
CA LEU A 174 4.54 5.22 1.44
C LEU A 174 4.10 5.38 2.90
N LEU A 175 2.89 4.91 3.23
CA LEU A 175 2.40 4.93 4.61
C LEU A 175 3.26 4.07 5.53
N ALA A 176 3.61 2.86 5.11
CA ALA A 176 4.45 1.95 5.90
C ALA A 176 5.86 2.52 6.14
N ALA A 177 6.46 3.14 5.11
CA ALA A 177 7.74 3.82 5.23
C ALA A 177 7.69 4.98 6.25
N LEU A 178 6.63 5.77 6.19
CA LEU A 178 6.42 6.91 7.08
C LEU A 178 6.16 6.45 8.52
N ALA A 179 5.24 5.51 8.72
CA ALA A 179 4.87 4.97 10.03
C ALA A 179 6.06 4.26 10.70
N SER A 180 6.76 3.41 9.97
CA SER A 180 7.95 2.73 10.48
C SER A 180 9.07 3.72 10.85
N SER A 181 9.25 4.79 10.06
CA SER A 181 10.21 5.85 10.40
C SER A 181 9.79 6.69 11.61
N ALA A 182 8.51 6.69 11.93
CA ALA A 182 7.93 7.32 13.13
C ALA A 182 8.00 6.43 14.38
N GLY A 183 8.55 5.22 14.26
CA GLY A 183 8.61 4.23 15.32
C GLY A 183 7.31 3.44 15.53
N ASP A 184 6.32 3.58 14.64
CA ASP A 184 5.07 2.84 14.73
C ASP A 184 5.25 1.41 14.17
N HIS A 185 4.60 0.42 14.77
CA HIS A 185 4.59 -0.96 14.27
C HIS A 185 3.60 -1.10 13.11
N VAL A 186 4.06 -1.64 11.98
CA VAL A 186 3.24 -1.83 10.79
C VAL A 186 3.00 -3.30 10.53
N ASP A 187 1.73 -3.68 10.47
CA ASP A 187 1.26 -4.96 9.98
C ASP A 187 0.60 -4.77 8.62
N PHE A 188 1.02 -5.54 7.63
CA PHE A 188 0.52 -5.46 6.26
C PHE A 188 -0.09 -6.78 5.82
N MET A 189 -1.24 -6.71 5.13
CA MET A 189 -1.84 -7.89 4.51
C MET A 189 -2.55 -7.55 3.20
N ILE A 190 -2.55 -8.51 2.28
CA ILE A 190 -3.34 -8.50 1.06
C ILE A 190 -4.40 -9.59 1.21
N TYR A 191 -5.66 -9.23 1.00
CA TYR A 191 -6.78 -10.09 1.31
C TYR A 191 -7.92 -9.95 0.29
N ASP A 192 -8.61 -11.06 0.03
CA ASP A 192 -9.88 -11.14 -0.69
C ASP A 192 -10.88 -12.06 0.03
N ARG A 193 -10.84 -13.36 -0.19
CA ARG A 193 -11.47 -14.42 0.61
C ARG A 193 -10.45 -15.25 1.35
N ARG A 194 -9.16 -15.04 1.05
CA ARG A 194 -8.00 -15.64 1.70
C ARG A 194 -6.89 -14.63 1.84
N VAL A 195 -6.02 -14.84 2.78
CA VAL A 195 -4.82 -14.03 2.92
C VAL A 195 -3.86 -14.39 1.79
N ARG A 196 -3.63 -13.45 0.87
CA ARG A 196 -2.70 -13.60 -0.27
C ARG A 196 -1.26 -13.36 0.13
N ALA A 197 -1.06 -12.40 1.01
CA ALA A 197 0.23 -12.09 1.58
C ALA A 197 0.06 -11.44 2.96
N ARG A 198 1.06 -11.63 3.83
CA ARG A 198 1.08 -11.02 5.16
C ARG A 198 2.51 -10.71 5.56
N VAL A 199 2.74 -9.51 6.10
CA VAL A 199 4.02 -9.08 6.68
C VAL A 199 3.75 -8.57 8.08
N GLN A 200 4.37 -9.19 9.08
CA GLN A 200 4.24 -8.84 10.50
C GLN A 200 5.59 -8.89 11.18
N GLY A 201 5.76 -8.08 12.24
CA GLY A 201 6.96 -8.09 13.08
C GLY A 201 8.24 -7.59 12.38
N ALA A 202 8.13 -7.05 11.18
CA ALA A 202 9.25 -6.44 10.46
C ALA A 202 9.30 -4.93 10.73
N THR A 203 10.49 -4.37 10.77
CA THR A 203 10.73 -2.95 11.04
C THR A 203 11.75 -2.37 10.05
N GLY A 204 11.75 -1.04 9.90
CA GLY A 204 12.72 -0.33 9.08
C GLY A 204 12.78 -0.80 7.62
N PRO A 205 13.99 -0.93 7.03
CA PRO A 205 14.17 -1.35 5.63
C PRO A 205 13.68 -2.77 5.34
N ASP A 206 13.73 -3.68 6.33
CA ASP A 206 13.27 -5.07 6.21
C ASP A 206 11.75 -5.14 5.97
N LEU A 207 10.97 -4.28 6.62
CA LEU A 207 9.53 -4.15 6.40
C LEU A 207 9.21 -3.87 4.93
N LEU A 208 9.82 -2.82 4.36
CA LEU A 208 9.55 -2.43 2.98
C LEU A 208 10.01 -3.50 1.99
N SER A 209 11.17 -4.11 2.21
CA SER A 209 11.66 -5.21 1.38
C SER A 209 10.69 -6.40 1.38
N LYS A 210 10.22 -6.82 2.55
CA LYS A 210 9.23 -7.89 2.69
C LYS A 210 7.89 -7.52 2.04
N MET A 211 7.41 -6.29 2.22
CA MET A 211 6.18 -5.81 1.58
C MET A 211 6.29 -5.87 0.06
N VAL A 212 7.32 -5.27 -0.52
CA VAL A 212 7.54 -5.24 -1.98
C VAL A 212 7.60 -6.64 -2.57
N ASN A 213 8.35 -7.55 -1.94
CA ASN A 213 8.46 -8.93 -2.39
C ASN A 213 7.13 -9.69 -2.27
N SER A 214 6.36 -9.45 -1.21
CA SER A 214 5.04 -10.08 -1.02
C SER A 214 3.97 -9.54 -1.97
N MET A 215 4.05 -8.27 -2.37
CA MET A 215 3.15 -7.62 -3.33
C MET A 215 3.41 -8.05 -4.77
N ALA A 216 4.68 -8.32 -5.13
CA ALA A 216 5.08 -8.57 -6.51
C ALA A 216 4.28 -9.69 -7.20
N PRO A 217 4.08 -10.88 -6.62
CA PRO A 217 3.37 -11.99 -7.27
C PRO A 217 1.83 -11.83 -7.25
N VAL A 218 1.28 -10.99 -6.35
CA VAL A 218 -0.17 -10.92 -6.14
C VAL A 218 -0.84 -10.16 -7.27
N GLN A 219 -1.77 -10.81 -7.96
CA GLN A 219 -2.66 -10.20 -8.95
C GLN A 219 -4.08 -10.15 -8.36
N PRO A 220 -4.90 -9.14 -8.71
CA PRO A 220 -6.29 -9.11 -8.27
C PRO A 220 -7.08 -10.25 -8.90
N GLU A 221 -7.95 -10.87 -8.14
CA GLU A 221 -8.86 -11.91 -8.64
C GLU A 221 -10.28 -11.35 -8.81
N LEU A 222 -11.04 -11.92 -9.77
CA LEU A 222 -12.41 -11.47 -10.06
C LEU A 222 -13.42 -12.07 -9.08
N ILE A 223 -13.11 -12.03 -7.79
CA ILE A 223 -13.94 -12.50 -6.68
C ILE A 223 -14.27 -11.34 -5.74
N GLU A 224 -15.39 -11.44 -5.04
CA GLU A 224 -15.75 -10.46 -4.02
C GLU A 224 -14.91 -10.65 -2.76
N MET A 225 -14.53 -9.55 -2.14
CA MET A 225 -13.87 -9.56 -0.83
C MET A 225 -14.82 -10.02 0.27
N ASP A 226 -14.33 -10.91 1.15
CA ASP A 226 -15.08 -11.30 2.35
C ASP A 226 -14.84 -10.29 3.49
N TRP A 227 -15.68 -9.29 3.55
CA TRP A 227 -15.60 -8.23 4.56
C TRP A 227 -15.85 -8.74 5.98
N ASN A 228 -16.62 -9.82 6.16
CA ASN A 228 -16.96 -10.35 7.49
C ASN A 228 -15.72 -10.91 8.23
N ALA A 229 -14.75 -11.39 7.51
CA ALA A 229 -13.51 -11.92 8.10
C ALA A 229 -12.51 -10.83 8.52
N VAL A 230 -12.60 -9.61 7.95
CA VAL A 230 -11.61 -8.52 8.18
C VAL A 230 -11.45 -8.15 9.65
N PRO A 231 -12.50 -8.00 10.49
CA PRO A 231 -12.34 -7.72 11.90
C PRO A 231 -11.55 -8.81 12.65
N ASN A 232 -11.71 -10.07 12.26
CA ASN A 232 -10.93 -11.17 12.84
C ASN A 232 -9.45 -11.10 12.42
N LEU A 233 -9.17 -10.78 11.17
CA LEU A 233 -7.81 -10.61 10.67
C LEU A 233 -7.09 -9.46 11.38
N VAL A 234 -7.77 -8.34 11.60
CA VAL A 234 -7.24 -7.22 12.36
C VAL A 234 -6.97 -7.61 13.82
N ARG A 235 -7.88 -8.36 14.46
CA ARG A 235 -7.67 -8.87 15.84
C ARG A 235 -6.48 -9.82 15.95
N GLN A 236 -6.23 -10.63 14.92
CA GLN A 236 -5.04 -11.49 14.85
C GLN A 236 -3.74 -10.68 14.68
N ALA A 237 -3.80 -9.50 14.04
CA ALA A 237 -2.66 -8.61 13.90
C ALA A 237 -2.39 -7.84 15.21
N THR A 238 -3.44 -7.34 15.86
CA THR A 238 -3.30 -6.56 17.09
C THR A 238 -4.51 -6.66 18.00
N THR A 239 -4.23 -6.77 19.31
CA THR A 239 -5.25 -6.63 20.36
C THR A 239 -5.33 -5.22 20.92
N GLN A 240 -4.40 -4.33 20.57
CA GLN A 240 -4.37 -2.93 20.98
C GLN A 240 -5.17 -2.05 20.02
N ARG A 241 -5.44 -0.79 20.44
CA ARG A 241 -5.97 0.23 19.51
C ARG A 241 -4.95 0.46 18.40
N ALA A 242 -5.43 0.59 17.17
CA ALA A 242 -4.58 0.75 15.99
C ALA A 242 -5.22 1.68 14.97
N LEU A 243 -4.39 2.22 14.08
CA LEU A 243 -4.86 2.75 12.81
C LEU A 243 -5.06 1.58 11.86
N VAL A 244 -6.28 1.38 11.39
CA VAL A 244 -6.61 0.38 10.38
C VAL A 244 -6.87 1.08 9.06
N VAL A 245 -6.05 0.81 8.05
CA VAL A 245 -6.20 1.35 6.71
C VAL A 245 -6.71 0.25 5.79
N LEU A 246 -7.88 0.49 5.21
CA LEU A 246 -8.52 -0.39 4.24
C LEU A 246 -8.34 0.22 2.85
N ALA A 247 -7.42 -0.31 2.06
CA ALA A 247 -7.19 0.12 0.68
C ALA A 247 -8.12 -0.66 -0.25
N THR A 248 -9.28 -0.06 -0.56
CA THR A 248 -10.35 -0.65 -1.37
C THR A 248 -11.15 0.44 -2.08
N THR A 249 -12.10 0.07 -2.89
CA THR A 249 -12.97 1.03 -3.59
C THR A 249 -14.17 1.43 -2.75
N ALA A 250 -14.51 2.72 -2.76
CA ALA A 250 -15.67 3.30 -2.09
C ALA A 250 -16.53 4.08 -3.09
N GLU A 251 -16.94 3.43 -4.20
CA GLU A 251 -17.57 4.11 -5.34
C GLU A 251 -19.08 3.91 -5.42
N SER A 252 -19.57 2.70 -5.19
CA SER A 252 -20.99 2.40 -5.33
C SER A 252 -21.56 1.72 -4.10
N PRO A 253 -22.83 2.03 -3.73
CA PRO A 253 -23.50 1.44 -2.57
C PRO A 253 -23.53 -0.11 -2.61
N GLY A 254 -23.75 -0.68 -3.79
CA GLY A 254 -23.80 -2.13 -3.96
C GLY A 254 -22.46 -2.83 -3.70
N ALA A 255 -21.36 -2.26 -4.21
CA ALA A 255 -20.01 -2.83 -4.02
C ALA A 255 -19.50 -2.64 -2.59
N THR A 256 -20.01 -1.65 -1.84
CA THR A 256 -19.55 -1.31 -0.49
C THR A 256 -20.44 -1.84 0.63
N HIS A 257 -21.52 -2.56 0.31
CA HIS A 257 -22.47 -3.06 1.32
C HIS A 257 -21.78 -3.87 2.43
N GLY A 258 -20.94 -4.83 2.06
CA GLY A 258 -20.20 -5.65 3.03
C GLY A 258 -19.20 -4.83 3.87
N LEU A 259 -18.52 -3.85 3.25
CA LEU A 259 -17.65 -2.90 3.94
C LEU A 259 -18.42 -2.12 5.00
N LEU A 260 -19.55 -1.50 4.62
CA LEU A 260 -20.37 -0.69 5.53
C LEU A 260 -20.92 -1.52 6.70
N ALA A 261 -21.34 -2.77 6.44
CA ALA A 261 -21.87 -3.65 7.48
C ALA A 261 -20.82 -4.06 8.53
N MET A 262 -19.53 -4.16 8.14
CA MET A 262 -18.47 -4.58 9.07
C MET A 262 -17.78 -3.40 9.78
N LEU A 263 -17.82 -2.18 9.23
CA LEU A 263 -17.13 -1.00 9.78
C LEU A 263 -17.38 -0.76 11.28
N PRO A 264 -18.63 -0.87 11.81
CA PRO A 264 -18.88 -0.65 13.23
C PRO A 264 -18.05 -1.53 14.17
N GLN A 265 -17.74 -2.76 13.73
CA GLN A 265 -16.92 -3.69 14.52
C GLN A 265 -15.46 -3.23 14.64
N LEU A 266 -14.95 -2.51 13.64
CA LEU A 266 -13.60 -1.94 13.67
C LEU A 266 -13.56 -0.58 14.36
N THR A 267 -14.50 0.31 14.03
CA THR A 267 -14.53 1.69 14.57
C THR A 267 -14.83 1.75 16.06
N ALA A 268 -15.46 0.72 16.62
CA ALA A 268 -15.65 0.60 18.08
C ALA A 268 -14.32 0.63 18.86
N LYS A 269 -13.22 0.20 18.23
CA LYS A 269 -11.92 0.09 18.93
C LYS A 269 -10.79 0.83 18.21
N HIS A 270 -10.79 0.83 16.89
CA HIS A 270 -9.70 1.30 16.06
C HIS A 270 -10.05 2.61 15.36
N THR A 271 -9.02 3.37 15.00
CA THR A 271 -9.16 4.48 14.06
C THR A 271 -9.13 3.90 12.65
N VAL A 272 -10.21 4.04 11.88
CA VAL A 272 -10.34 3.39 10.57
C VAL A 272 -10.28 4.43 9.45
N VAL A 273 -9.47 4.15 8.43
CA VAL A 273 -9.34 4.95 7.21
C VAL A 273 -9.59 4.06 6.00
N VAL A 274 -10.52 4.45 5.16
CA VAL A 274 -10.75 3.83 3.85
C VAL A 274 -10.02 4.64 2.79
N ALA A 275 -9.03 4.04 2.14
CA ALA A 275 -8.26 4.64 1.05
C ALA A 275 -8.79 4.13 -0.30
N SER A 276 -9.35 5.02 -1.09
CA SER A 276 -10.01 4.69 -2.37
C SER A 276 -9.40 5.46 -3.53
N VAL A 277 -9.13 4.75 -4.62
CA VAL A 277 -8.67 5.36 -5.87
C VAL A 277 -9.88 5.84 -6.66
N THR A 278 -9.92 7.10 -7.05
CA THR A 278 -10.96 7.66 -7.93
C THR A 278 -10.52 7.67 -9.38
N ASP A 279 -11.47 7.35 -10.27
CA ASP A 279 -11.25 7.45 -11.70
C ASP A 279 -11.49 8.90 -12.16
N PRO A 280 -10.45 9.60 -12.69
CA PRO A 280 -10.61 10.96 -13.16
C PRO A 280 -11.54 11.06 -14.38
N SER A 281 -11.65 10.01 -15.20
CA SER A 281 -12.49 10.01 -16.39
C SER A 281 -13.98 10.22 -16.07
N ILE A 282 -14.42 9.81 -14.89
CA ILE A 282 -15.81 10.04 -14.44
C ILE A 282 -16.07 11.54 -14.22
N ALA A 283 -15.12 12.25 -13.60
CA ALA A 283 -15.27 13.70 -13.42
C ALA A 283 -15.18 14.44 -14.76
N ASP A 284 -14.27 14.04 -15.64
CA ASP A 284 -14.10 14.66 -16.95
C ASP A 284 -15.34 14.42 -17.82
N ALA A 285 -15.97 13.26 -17.73
CA ALA A 285 -17.21 12.96 -18.48
C ALA A 285 -18.40 13.87 -18.12
N THR A 286 -18.40 14.51 -16.94
CA THR A 286 -19.47 15.47 -16.58
C THR A 286 -19.39 16.78 -17.36
N LEU A 287 -18.25 17.09 -17.97
CA LEU A 287 -17.98 18.37 -18.62
C LEU A 287 -18.42 18.39 -20.08
N ASP A 288 -18.38 17.24 -20.77
CA ASP A 288 -18.74 17.17 -22.18
C ASP A 288 -20.23 16.95 -22.38
N ARG A 289 -20.87 17.90 -23.08
CA ARG A 289 -22.30 17.90 -23.45
C ARG A 289 -22.49 18.24 -24.94
N SER A 290 -21.50 17.99 -25.75
CA SER A 290 -21.46 18.39 -27.15
C SER A 290 -22.37 17.55 -28.06
N SER A 291 -22.74 16.35 -27.64
CA SER A 291 -23.60 15.44 -28.36
C SER A 291 -24.62 14.77 -27.47
N ARG A 292 -25.65 14.12 -28.07
CA ARG A 292 -26.65 13.35 -27.32
C ARG A 292 -26.00 12.29 -26.46
N ASP A 293 -25.01 11.55 -26.98
CA ASP A 293 -24.37 10.45 -26.27
C ASP A 293 -23.51 10.97 -25.10
N THR A 294 -22.81 12.10 -25.26
CA THR A 294 -22.03 12.72 -24.18
C THR A 294 -22.93 13.30 -23.09
N VAL A 295 -24.14 13.78 -23.40
CA VAL A 295 -25.12 14.20 -22.40
C VAL A 295 -25.59 13.04 -21.54
N TYR A 296 -25.88 11.87 -22.13
CA TYR A 296 -26.23 10.67 -21.34
C TYR A 296 -25.06 10.19 -20.50
N LEU A 297 -23.85 10.23 -21.06
CA LEU A 297 -22.63 9.88 -20.33
C LEU A 297 -22.39 10.82 -19.15
N ALA A 298 -22.56 12.15 -19.35
CA ALA A 298 -22.44 13.12 -18.29
C ALA A 298 -23.46 12.88 -17.15
N GLY A 299 -24.73 12.57 -17.50
CA GLY A 299 -25.73 12.22 -16.50
C GLY A 299 -25.39 10.95 -15.71
N ALA A 300 -24.84 9.92 -16.37
CA ALA A 300 -24.38 8.72 -15.71
C ALA A 300 -23.16 9.00 -14.80
N ALA A 301 -22.24 9.86 -15.24
CA ALA A 301 -21.08 10.27 -14.47
C ALA A 301 -21.46 11.09 -13.22
N GLU A 302 -22.39 12.05 -13.35
CA GLU A 302 -22.94 12.81 -12.21
C GLU A 302 -23.61 11.88 -11.18
N ARG A 303 -24.33 10.86 -11.65
CA ARG A 303 -24.92 9.85 -10.77
C ARG A 303 -23.86 9.05 -10.03
N ALA A 304 -22.79 8.62 -10.73
CA ALA A 304 -21.67 7.90 -10.12
C ALA A 304 -20.96 8.73 -9.04
N LEU A 305 -20.72 10.03 -9.28
CA LEU A 305 -20.13 10.94 -8.31
C LEU A 305 -21.04 11.14 -7.08
N LEU A 306 -22.36 11.23 -7.31
CA LEU A 306 -23.33 11.32 -6.21
C LEU A 306 -23.34 10.04 -5.36
N ASP A 307 -23.30 8.89 -5.98
CA ASP A 307 -23.26 7.61 -5.26
C ASP A 307 -21.93 7.44 -4.48
N GLN A 308 -20.80 7.88 -5.05
CA GLN A 308 -19.52 7.94 -4.35
C GLN A 308 -19.57 8.85 -3.11
N SER A 309 -20.18 10.03 -3.24
CA SER A 309 -20.33 10.95 -2.11
C SER A 309 -21.22 10.38 -1.01
N ARG A 310 -22.30 9.68 -1.37
CA ARG A 310 -23.19 8.98 -0.42
C ARG A 310 -22.46 7.88 0.34
N VAL A 311 -21.65 7.08 -0.36
CA VAL A 311 -20.82 6.05 0.27
C VAL A 311 -19.83 6.67 1.23
N ALA A 312 -19.12 7.73 0.83
CA ALA A 312 -18.18 8.43 1.69
C ALA A 312 -18.84 8.98 2.95
N ASN A 313 -20.04 9.60 2.81
CA ASN A 313 -20.81 10.08 3.95
C ASN A 313 -21.25 8.95 4.88
N ALA A 314 -21.70 7.82 4.34
CA ALA A 314 -22.07 6.65 5.14
C ALA A 314 -20.87 6.10 5.93
N ILE A 315 -19.70 5.99 5.31
CA ILE A 315 -18.46 5.57 5.99
C ILE A 315 -18.09 6.54 7.13
N ASN A 316 -18.20 7.86 6.87
CA ASN A 316 -17.92 8.87 7.89
C ASN A 316 -18.93 8.81 9.07
N GLN A 317 -20.19 8.57 8.81
CA GLN A 317 -21.23 8.39 9.85
C GLN A 317 -20.99 7.15 10.72
N LEU A 318 -20.34 6.13 10.16
CA LEU A 318 -19.92 4.92 10.90
C LEU A 318 -18.59 5.10 11.66
N GLY A 319 -18.05 6.32 11.73
CA GLY A 319 -16.86 6.64 12.51
C GLY A 319 -15.52 6.34 11.82
N ALA A 320 -15.54 5.97 10.55
CA ALA A 320 -14.34 5.84 9.73
C ALA A 320 -14.12 7.11 8.88
N SER A 321 -12.90 7.35 8.42
CA SER A 321 -12.60 8.43 7.47
C SER A 321 -12.32 7.88 6.08
N VAL A 322 -12.63 8.68 5.05
CA VAL A 322 -12.38 8.32 3.64
C VAL A 322 -11.34 9.25 3.05
N VAL A 323 -10.31 8.65 2.46
CA VAL A 323 -9.32 9.34 1.62
C VAL A 323 -9.50 8.84 0.19
N SER A 324 -10.15 9.67 -0.64
CA SER A 324 -10.47 9.32 -2.02
C SER A 324 -9.76 10.31 -2.94
N ARG A 325 -8.86 9.82 -3.81
CA ARG A 325 -8.03 10.65 -4.70
C ARG A 325 -7.70 9.90 -5.99
N ARG A 326 -7.23 10.66 -6.99
CA ARG A 326 -6.64 10.12 -8.23
C ARG A 326 -5.42 9.25 -7.92
N PRO A 327 -5.02 8.33 -8.82
CA PRO A 327 -3.87 7.45 -8.59
C PRO A 327 -2.58 8.17 -8.17
N SER A 328 -2.25 9.30 -8.83
CA SER A 328 -1.05 10.11 -8.52
C SER A 328 -1.06 10.71 -7.12
N ASP A 329 -2.23 11.00 -6.56
CA ASP A 329 -2.39 11.82 -5.36
C ASP A 329 -2.73 10.99 -4.12
N LEU A 330 -3.31 9.80 -4.30
CA LEU A 330 -3.75 8.95 -3.19
C LEU A 330 -2.62 8.60 -2.21
N PRO A 331 -1.42 8.19 -2.66
CA PRO A 331 -0.34 7.87 -1.73
C PRO A 331 0.02 9.05 -0.84
N LEU A 332 0.06 10.26 -1.43
CA LEU A 332 0.41 11.48 -0.72
C LEU A 332 -0.69 11.90 0.26
N ALA A 333 -1.95 11.86 -0.19
CA ALA A 333 -3.10 12.21 0.64
C ALA A 333 -3.26 11.28 1.84
N LEU A 334 -3.02 9.97 1.66
CA LEU A 334 -3.05 9.00 2.75
C LEU A 334 -1.93 9.25 3.76
N ALA A 335 -0.71 9.54 3.30
CA ALA A 335 0.41 9.90 4.15
C ALA A 335 0.13 11.19 4.95
N ASP A 336 -0.42 12.23 4.29
CA ASP A 336 -0.78 13.49 4.94
C ASP A 336 -1.92 13.29 5.95
N HIS A 337 -2.89 12.41 5.65
CA HIS A 337 -3.97 12.06 6.58
C HIS A 337 -3.44 11.34 7.82
N TYR A 338 -2.50 10.41 7.67
CA TYR A 338 -1.82 9.77 8.80
C TYR A 338 -1.11 10.79 9.70
N ILE A 339 -0.37 11.76 9.10
CA ILE A 339 0.30 12.83 9.84
C ILE A 339 -0.75 13.68 10.61
N ALA A 340 -1.87 14.01 9.98
CA ALA A 340 -2.95 14.78 10.62
C ALA A 340 -3.59 14.02 11.79
N LEU A 341 -3.83 12.70 11.66
CA LEU A 341 -4.34 11.87 12.75
C LEU A 341 -3.35 11.79 13.92
N LYS A 342 -2.06 11.70 13.62
CA LYS A 342 -0.98 11.68 14.62
C LYS A 342 -0.90 13.02 15.36
N ALA A 343 -0.97 14.14 14.63
CA ALA A 343 -1.00 15.48 15.20
C ALA A 343 -2.22 15.73 16.11
N ALA A 344 -3.38 15.14 15.74
CA ALA A 344 -4.62 15.23 16.53
C ALA A 344 -4.68 14.26 17.73
N GLY A 345 -3.64 13.44 17.96
CA GLY A 345 -3.63 12.43 19.04
C GLY A 345 -4.68 11.33 18.87
N LYS A 346 -5.11 11.04 17.63
CA LYS A 346 -6.16 10.06 17.34
C LYS A 346 -5.62 8.65 17.01
N LEU A 347 -4.31 8.45 17.06
CA LEU A 347 -3.62 7.17 16.86
C LEU A 347 -3.25 6.50 18.16
#